data_c033e34bfcd0f9288cf12d284a3246f5
#
_entry.id   c033e34bfcd0f9288cf12d284a3246f5
#
_cell.length_a   1.000
_cell.length_b   1.000
_cell.length_c   1.000
_cell.angle_alpha   90.00
_cell.angle_beta   90.00
_cell.angle_gamma   90.00
#
_symmetry.space_group_name_H-M   'P 1'
#
loop_
_entity.id
_entity.type
_entity.pdbx_description
1 polymer ?
#
loop_
_entity_poly.entity_id
_entity_poly.type
_entity_poly.pdbx_seq_one_letter_code
_entity_poly.pdbx_strand_id
1 'polypeptide(L)'
;MSNLKIETGSSPAEERFSITVTETGPYLVYGRPPLAEQFIMPDESNDSWYFQEGRHFSTESEPTALCRCGASRRKPYCDGSHEKASWDPRLTAQRDTLLDNAEVIDGGTLQMTDNEKYCVFARFCHPHGDAWSLTEQSDDPEARRLAVREASMCPSGRLMAWDKETMKPYEFRFEPSLGLIEDITIGASGGLWIRGGIPMRRENGQTYEIRNRVVACRCGQSANKPYCDGTHAAIKWRDELNGEPVGETLPEEVY
;
A
#
# COMPACT_ATOMS: atom_id res chain seq x y z
N MET A 1 -10.26 5.54 24.95
CA MET A 1 -9.51 4.89 23.86
C MET A 1 -10.32 3.67 23.47
N SER A 2 -10.92 3.71 22.29
CA SER A 2 -11.76 2.61 21.79
C SER A 2 -10.89 1.39 21.55
N ASN A 3 -11.33 0.22 22.01
CA ASN A 3 -10.72 -1.08 21.73
C ASN A 3 -10.95 -1.49 20.25
N LEU A 4 -10.59 -0.62 19.30
CA LEU A 4 -10.60 -0.95 17.90
C LEU A 4 -9.53 -2.03 17.67
N LYS A 5 -9.93 -3.28 17.64
CA LYS A 5 -9.09 -4.34 17.10
C LYS A 5 -9.21 -4.28 15.59
N ILE A 6 -8.09 -4.12 14.90
CA ILE A 6 -8.05 -4.47 13.47
C ILE A 6 -8.28 -5.98 13.41
N GLU A 7 -9.50 -6.39 13.19
CA GLU A 7 -9.70 -7.62 12.46
C GLU A 7 -9.32 -7.28 11.02
N THR A 8 -8.02 -7.40 10.73
CA THR A 8 -7.55 -7.33 9.36
C THR A 8 -8.41 -8.33 8.61
N GLY A 9 -9.27 -7.86 7.71
CA GLY A 9 -10.27 -8.70 7.02
C GLY A 9 -9.66 -9.82 6.19
N SER A 10 -8.37 -10.07 6.35
CA SER A 10 -7.61 -11.16 5.79
C SER A 10 -7.00 -11.99 6.92
N SER A 11 -7.30 -13.26 6.90
CA SER A 11 -6.41 -14.27 7.47
C SER A 11 -5.00 -14.02 6.91
N PRO A 12 -3.93 -14.32 7.67
CA PRO A 12 -2.59 -14.37 7.09
C PRO A 12 -2.63 -15.20 5.80
N ALA A 13 -1.91 -14.76 4.78
CA ALA A 13 -1.75 -15.56 3.57
C ALA A 13 -1.25 -16.96 3.91
N GLU A 14 -1.46 -17.92 3.02
CA GLU A 14 -0.90 -19.26 3.17
C GLU A 14 0.58 -19.18 3.55
N GLU A 15 1.06 -20.08 4.42
CA GLU A 15 2.43 -20.06 4.98
C GLU A 15 3.53 -20.00 3.91
N ARG A 16 3.24 -20.45 2.69
CA ARG A 16 4.19 -20.38 1.57
C ARG A 16 4.53 -18.94 1.18
N PHE A 17 3.61 -18.00 1.35
CA PHE A 17 3.83 -16.60 1.00
C PHE A 17 4.53 -15.85 2.13
N SER A 18 5.66 -15.23 1.85
CA SER A 18 6.30 -14.31 2.78
C SER A 18 7.30 -13.40 2.08
N ILE A 19 7.64 -12.29 2.74
CA ILE A 19 8.67 -11.36 2.29
C ILE A 19 9.68 -11.17 3.41
N THR A 20 10.95 -11.48 3.14
CA THR A 20 12.06 -11.12 4.03
C THR A 20 12.64 -9.79 3.57
N VAL A 21 12.65 -8.82 4.48
CA VAL A 21 13.32 -7.52 4.29
C VAL A 21 14.75 -7.68 4.76
N THR A 22 15.71 -7.73 3.82
CA THR A 22 17.12 -7.86 4.17
C THR A 22 17.66 -6.58 4.80
N GLU A 23 18.69 -6.67 5.62
CA GLU A 23 19.26 -5.50 6.32
C GLU A 23 19.86 -4.50 5.34
N THR A 24 20.61 -4.98 4.35
CA THR A 24 21.38 -4.12 3.43
C THR A 24 21.06 -4.33 1.95
N GLY A 25 20.09 -5.18 1.62
CA GLY A 25 19.81 -5.61 0.24
C GLY A 25 18.32 -5.56 -0.13
N PRO A 26 17.86 -6.49 -0.99
CA PRO A 26 16.53 -6.51 -1.58
C PRO A 26 15.43 -6.96 -0.61
N TYR A 27 14.19 -6.95 -1.11
CA TYR A 27 13.12 -7.81 -0.59
C TYR A 27 13.29 -9.21 -1.18
N LEU A 28 13.28 -10.24 -0.34
CA LEU A 28 13.26 -11.64 -0.76
C LEU A 28 11.83 -12.16 -0.66
N VAL A 29 11.20 -12.41 -1.79
CA VAL A 29 9.81 -12.82 -1.91
C VAL A 29 9.74 -14.33 -2.09
N TYR A 30 8.94 -15.00 -1.27
CA TYR A 30 8.72 -16.45 -1.28
C TYR A 30 7.28 -16.79 -1.63
N GLY A 31 7.06 -17.98 -2.18
CA GLY A 31 5.74 -18.53 -2.50
C GLY A 31 5.20 -18.12 -3.85
N ARG A 32 5.94 -17.35 -4.64
CA ARG A 32 5.60 -16.95 -6.02
C ARG A 32 4.25 -16.22 -6.14
N PRO A 33 3.99 -15.18 -5.30
CA PRO A 33 2.77 -14.40 -5.47
C PRO A 33 2.76 -13.71 -6.84
N PRO A 34 1.58 -13.52 -7.47
CA PRO A 34 1.47 -12.71 -8.67
C PRO A 34 2.06 -11.32 -8.45
N LEU A 35 2.77 -10.79 -9.46
CA LEU A 35 3.37 -9.47 -9.44
C LEU A 35 3.03 -8.73 -10.74
N ALA A 36 2.39 -7.55 -10.64
CA ALA A 36 2.04 -6.72 -11.80
C ALA A 36 2.22 -5.23 -11.50
N GLU A 37 2.33 -4.40 -12.54
CA GLU A 37 2.14 -2.95 -12.41
C GLU A 37 0.70 -2.64 -11.99
N GLN A 38 0.54 -1.57 -11.20
CA GLN A 38 -0.77 -1.09 -10.71
C GLN A 38 -0.82 0.41 -10.90
N PHE A 39 -1.48 0.84 -11.96
CA PHE A 39 -1.60 2.23 -12.34
C PHE A 39 -2.69 2.93 -11.56
N ILE A 40 -2.35 4.05 -10.93
CA ILE A 40 -3.33 5.00 -10.40
C ILE A 40 -3.90 5.78 -11.59
N MET A 41 -5.18 5.53 -11.86
CA MET A 41 -5.90 6.15 -12.97
C MET A 41 -6.76 7.30 -12.45
N PRO A 42 -6.78 8.42 -13.15
CA PRO A 42 -7.61 9.56 -12.78
C PRO A 42 -9.07 9.39 -13.25
N ASP A 43 -9.95 10.16 -12.64
CA ASP A 43 -11.28 10.47 -13.14
C ASP A 43 -11.26 11.64 -14.15
N GLU A 44 -12.45 12.13 -14.54
CA GLU A 44 -12.62 13.26 -15.44
C GLU A 44 -12.07 14.59 -14.88
N SER A 45 -11.96 14.71 -13.55
CA SER A 45 -11.38 15.86 -12.84
C SER A 45 -9.88 15.77 -12.66
N ASN A 46 -9.25 14.68 -13.13
CA ASN A 46 -7.85 14.34 -12.98
C ASN A 46 -7.45 13.99 -11.54
N ASP A 47 -8.42 13.57 -10.73
CA ASP A 47 -8.21 13.04 -9.39
C ASP A 47 -8.01 11.52 -9.39
N SER A 48 -7.22 10.99 -8.44
CA SER A 48 -6.95 9.55 -8.34
C SER A 48 -8.25 8.79 -8.03
N TRP A 49 -8.69 7.92 -8.96
CA TRP A 49 -10.02 7.33 -8.84
C TRP A 49 -10.04 5.80 -8.78
N TYR A 50 -9.23 5.10 -9.56
CA TYR A 50 -9.17 3.64 -9.54
C TYR A 50 -7.76 3.13 -9.84
N PHE A 51 -7.53 1.84 -9.57
CA PHE A 51 -6.34 1.16 -10.01
C PHE A 51 -6.62 0.33 -11.25
N GLN A 52 -5.71 0.37 -12.21
CA GLN A 52 -5.72 -0.50 -13.38
C GLN A 52 -4.43 -1.31 -13.44
N GLU A 53 -4.57 -2.61 -13.66
CA GLU A 53 -3.42 -3.48 -13.79
C GLU A 53 -2.68 -3.25 -15.10
N GLY A 54 -1.36 -3.40 -15.06
CA GLY A 54 -0.50 -3.34 -16.23
C GLY A 54 0.24 -4.65 -16.44
N ARG A 55 1.50 -4.56 -16.84
CA ARG A 55 2.34 -5.71 -17.17
C ARG A 55 2.62 -6.59 -15.97
N HIS A 56 2.57 -7.91 -16.18
CA HIS A 56 2.97 -8.92 -15.20
C HIS A 56 4.48 -9.19 -15.24
N PHE A 57 5.03 -9.58 -14.09
CA PHE A 57 6.42 -9.93 -13.90
C PHE A 57 6.53 -11.33 -13.29
N SER A 58 7.58 -12.06 -13.69
CA SER A 58 7.82 -13.42 -13.18
C SER A 58 8.28 -13.40 -11.73
N THR A 59 7.70 -14.28 -10.91
CA THR A 59 8.13 -14.60 -9.54
C THR A 59 8.59 -16.06 -9.41
N GLU A 60 9.01 -16.67 -10.51
CA GLU A 60 9.42 -18.09 -10.55
C GLU A 60 10.70 -18.39 -9.76
N SER A 61 11.58 -17.41 -9.55
CA SER A 61 12.73 -17.56 -8.65
C SER A 61 12.29 -17.72 -7.20
N GLU A 62 12.94 -18.60 -6.46
CA GLU A 62 12.60 -18.86 -5.06
C GLU A 62 13.87 -18.74 -4.18
N PRO A 63 14.06 -17.62 -3.45
CA PRO A 63 13.21 -16.41 -3.48
C PRO A 63 13.39 -15.53 -4.71
N THR A 64 12.33 -14.76 -5.04
CA THR A 64 12.45 -13.65 -5.99
C THR A 64 12.98 -12.42 -5.28
N ALA A 65 14.11 -11.88 -5.76
CA ALA A 65 14.73 -10.69 -5.16
C ALA A 65 14.24 -9.40 -5.84
N LEU A 66 13.44 -8.58 -5.13
CA LEU A 66 12.94 -7.30 -5.63
C LEU A 66 13.75 -6.11 -5.09
N CYS A 67 13.96 -5.11 -5.97
CA CYS A 67 14.73 -3.92 -5.64
C CYS A 67 14.09 -3.11 -4.51
N ARG A 68 14.90 -2.76 -3.49
CA ARG A 68 14.54 -1.92 -2.34
C ARG A 68 15.28 -0.57 -2.32
N CYS A 69 16.43 -0.49 -2.99
CA CYS A 69 17.30 0.70 -2.98
C CYS A 69 16.93 1.76 -4.04
N GLY A 70 16.07 1.41 -5.00
CA GLY A 70 15.67 2.29 -6.10
C GLY A 70 16.69 2.40 -7.25
N ALA A 71 17.90 1.83 -7.12
CA ALA A 71 19.01 2.02 -8.05
C ALA A 71 19.23 0.85 -9.04
N SER A 72 18.49 -0.26 -8.93
CA SER A 72 18.60 -1.37 -9.87
C SER A 72 18.34 -0.92 -11.32
N ARG A 73 19.10 -1.45 -12.27
CA ARG A 73 18.89 -1.29 -13.71
C ARG A 73 18.02 -2.38 -14.32
N ARG A 74 17.63 -3.37 -13.51
CA ARG A 74 16.81 -4.52 -13.91
C ARG A 74 15.50 -4.57 -13.12
N LYS A 75 14.95 -3.41 -12.81
CA LYS A 75 13.69 -3.33 -12.07
C LYS A 75 12.59 -4.20 -12.70
N PRO A 76 11.72 -4.79 -11.92
CA PRO A 76 11.58 -4.66 -10.46
C PRO A 76 12.62 -5.46 -9.66
N TYR A 77 13.47 -6.25 -10.30
CA TYR A 77 14.39 -7.17 -9.65
C TYR A 77 15.65 -6.48 -9.12
N CYS A 78 16.25 -7.07 -8.12
CA CYS A 78 17.56 -6.69 -7.61
C CYS A 78 18.66 -7.17 -8.57
N ASP A 79 19.62 -6.30 -8.86
CA ASP A 79 20.80 -6.59 -9.68
C ASP A 79 22.13 -6.37 -8.94
N GLY A 80 22.07 -6.20 -7.60
CA GLY A 80 23.24 -5.90 -6.78
C GLY A 80 23.65 -4.42 -6.74
N SER A 81 22.95 -3.52 -7.46
CA SER A 81 23.28 -2.09 -7.48
C SER A 81 23.26 -1.45 -6.09
N HIS A 82 22.53 -2.02 -5.11
CA HIS A 82 22.47 -1.53 -3.73
C HIS A 82 23.83 -1.50 -3.03
N GLU A 83 24.80 -2.34 -3.44
CA GLU A 83 26.16 -2.36 -2.87
C GLU A 83 26.97 -1.12 -3.23
N LYS A 84 26.61 -0.45 -4.33
CA LYS A 84 27.31 0.73 -4.87
C LYS A 84 26.47 2.00 -4.80
N ALA A 85 25.16 1.87 -4.57
CA ALA A 85 24.26 3.01 -4.50
C ALA A 85 24.43 3.76 -3.18
N SER A 86 24.36 5.09 -3.23
CA SER A 86 24.26 5.91 -2.04
C SER A 86 22.82 5.89 -1.54
N TRP A 87 22.50 4.95 -0.65
CA TRP A 87 21.19 4.83 -0.02
C TRP A 87 21.33 4.40 1.44
N ASP A 88 20.33 4.70 2.25
CA ASP A 88 20.28 4.27 3.64
C ASP A 88 19.42 2.99 3.76
N PRO A 89 20.00 1.80 4.02
CA PRO A 89 19.27 0.57 4.14
C PRO A 89 18.52 0.39 5.47
N ARG A 90 18.79 1.23 6.48
CA ARG A 90 18.26 1.07 7.84
C ARG A 90 16.74 0.96 7.85
N LEU A 91 16.24 0.00 8.60
CA LEU A 91 14.81 -0.20 8.82
C LEU A 91 14.38 0.67 10.01
N THR A 92 13.85 1.85 9.71
CA THR A 92 13.56 2.90 10.66
C THR A 92 12.15 2.84 11.25
N ALA A 93 11.24 2.08 10.60
CA ALA A 93 9.87 1.93 11.08
C ALA A 93 9.84 1.34 12.49
N GLN A 94 9.04 1.96 13.36
CA GLN A 94 8.72 1.45 14.69
C GLN A 94 7.86 0.17 14.57
N ARG A 95 7.65 -0.51 15.68
CA ARG A 95 6.84 -1.75 15.74
C ARG A 95 5.37 -1.48 16.09
N ASP A 96 4.98 -0.24 15.99
CA ASP A 96 3.61 0.16 16.23
C ASP A 96 2.69 -0.55 15.24
N THR A 97 1.51 -0.90 15.70
CA THR A 97 0.45 -1.37 14.81
C THR A 97 -0.15 -0.19 14.05
N LEU A 98 -0.93 -0.46 13.02
CA LEU A 98 -1.57 0.59 12.22
C LEU A 98 -2.46 1.49 13.08
N LEU A 99 -3.13 0.93 14.09
CA LEU A 99 -4.02 1.68 14.98
C LEU A 99 -3.28 2.36 16.15
N ASP A 100 -2.04 1.99 16.43
CA ASP A 100 -1.26 2.70 17.43
C ASP A 100 -0.98 4.13 16.92
N ASN A 101 -1.43 5.11 17.69
CA ASN A 101 -1.34 6.53 17.33
C ASN A 101 -2.12 6.95 16.07
N ALA A 102 -3.09 6.16 15.61
CA ALA A 102 -4.02 6.60 14.58
C ALA A 102 -4.96 7.67 15.16
N GLU A 103 -5.21 8.71 14.39
CA GLU A 103 -6.28 9.66 14.65
C GLU A 103 -7.62 8.98 14.34
N VAL A 104 -8.65 9.34 15.11
CA VAL A 104 -10.01 8.83 14.94
C VAL A 104 -10.92 9.98 14.55
N ILE A 105 -11.50 9.90 13.38
CA ILE A 105 -12.51 10.83 12.87
C ILE A 105 -13.88 10.18 13.10
N ASP A 106 -14.72 10.85 13.86
CA ASP A 106 -16.04 10.34 14.27
C ASP A 106 -17.14 11.02 13.46
N GLY A 107 -17.87 10.25 12.66
CA GLY A 107 -19.02 10.70 11.88
C GLY A 107 -20.33 10.14 12.41
N GLY A 108 -21.42 10.34 11.69
CA GLY A 108 -22.75 9.84 12.07
C GLY A 108 -22.82 8.32 12.09
N THR A 109 -22.62 7.69 10.95
CA THR A 109 -22.72 6.22 10.77
C THR A 109 -21.37 5.54 10.54
N LEU A 110 -20.31 6.31 10.27
CA LEU A 110 -18.95 5.85 10.11
C LEU A 110 -18.02 6.40 11.18
N GLN A 111 -16.96 5.66 11.44
CA GLN A 111 -15.75 6.13 12.08
C GLN A 111 -14.59 5.86 11.13
N MET A 112 -13.62 6.76 11.00
CA MET A 112 -12.43 6.53 10.21
C MET A 112 -11.19 6.61 11.09
N THR A 113 -10.23 5.72 10.87
CA THR A 113 -8.89 5.82 11.47
C THR A 113 -7.89 6.28 10.42
N ASP A 114 -7.02 7.22 10.81
CA ASP A 114 -5.95 7.78 9.99
C ASP A 114 -4.60 7.66 10.70
N ASN A 115 -3.64 6.97 10.08
CA ASN A 115 -2.27 6.96 10.55
C ASN A 115 -1.34 7.56 9.49
N GLU A 116 -1.06 8.85 9.62
CA GLU A 116 -0.31 9.65 8.64
C GLU A 116 1.08 9.10 8.32
N LYS A 117 1.71 8.37 9.25
CA LYS A 117 3.04 7.73 9.04
C LYS A 117 3.08 6.80 7.80
N TYR A 118 1.92 6.32 7.36
CA TYR A 118 1.79 5.39 6.24
C TYR A 118 1.23 6.06 4.97
N CYS A 119 1.25 7.39 4.91
CA CYS A 119 0.81 8.10 3.71
C CYS A 119 1.78 7.83 2.55
N VAL A 120 1.27 7.21 1.49
CA VAL A 120 2.05 6.89 0.28
C VAL A 120 1.77 7.85 -0.88
N PHE A 121 1.07 8.94 -0.61
CA PHE A 121 0.73 9.97 -1.60
C PHE A 121 -0.05 9.45 -2.82
N ALA A 122 -0.91 8.45 -2.63
CA ALA A 122 -1.77 7.92 -3.70
C ALA A 122 -3.00 8.78 -4.01
N ARG A 123 -3.36 9.71 -3.15
CA ARG A 123 -4.36 10.79 -3.31
C ARG A 123 -5.81 10.34 -3.49
N PHE A 124 -6.15 9.09 -3.24
CA PHE A 124 -7.54 8.61 -3.27
C PHE A 124 -8.44 9.19 -2.18
N CYS A 125 -7.89 9.97 -1.26
CA CYS A 125 -8.62 10.55 -0.13
C CYS A 125 -9.15 11.97 -0.39
N HIS A 126 -9.11 12.47 -1.63
CA HIS A 126 -9.52 13.82 -1.97
C HIS A 126 -10.54 13.96 -3.11
N PRO A 127 -10.78 12.93 -3.97
CA PRO A 127 -11.80 13.05 -5.03
C PRO A 127 -13.18 13.29 -4.43
N HIS A 128 -13.99 14.11 -5.08
CA HIS A 128 -15.40 14.36 -4.73
C HIS A 128 -15.67 14.82 -3.28
N GLY A 129 -14.68 15.37 -2.62
CA GLY A 129 -14.65 15.78 -1.22
C GLY A 129 -13.33 15.38 -0.59
N ASP A 130 -13.25 15.37 0.72
CA ASP A 130 -12.15 14.72 1.42
C ASP A 130 -12.69 13.65 2.36
N ALA A 131 -11.95 12.55 2.49
CA ALA A 131 -12.40 11.38 3.23
C ALA A 131 -12.76 11.70 4.70
N TRP A 132 -12.13 12.71 5.29
CA TRP A 132 -12.37 13.14 6.68
C TRP A 132 -13.72 13.84 6.80
N SER A 133 -13.96 14.90 6.00
CA SER A 133 -15.24 15.63 5.97
C SER A 133 -16.40 14.74 5.52
N LEU A 134 -16.18 13.85 4.56
CA LEU A 134 -17.18 12.87 4.13
C LEU A 134 -17.54 11.89 5.27
N THR A 135 -16.54 11.50 6.08
CA THR A 135 -16.79 10.66 7.26
C THR A 135 -17.64 11.38 8.29
N GLU A 136 -17.31 12.64 8.60
CA GLU A 136 -18.11 13.47 9.53
C GLU A 136 -19.57 13.62 9.07
N GLN A 137 -19.79 13.66 7.76
CA GLN A 137 -21.10 13.79 7.13
C GLN A 137 -21.77 12.45 6.81
N SER A 138 -21.30 11.35 7.37
CA SER A 138 -21.73 9.98 6.99
C SER A 138 -23.18 9.60 7.35
N ASP A 139 -23.96 10.51 7.94
CA ASP A 139 -25.43 10.39 8.00
C ASP A 139 -26.08 10.58 6.62
N ASP A 140 -25.42 11.31 5.72
CA ASP A 140 -25.78 11.36 4.31
C ASP A 140 -25.29 10.10 3.60
N PRO A 141 -26.18 9.34 2.91
CA PRO A 141 -25.79 8.08 2.27
C PRO A 141 -24.71 8.23 1.19
N GLU A 142 -24.68 9.34 0.47
CA GLU A 142 -23.69 9.57 -0.58
C GLU A 142 -22.32 9.93 0.02
N ALA A 143 -22.29 10.80 1.03
CA ALA A 143 -21.05 11.11 1.77
C ALA A 143 -20.47 9.83 2.39
N ARG A 144 -21.34 8.99 2.98
CA ARG A 144 -20.94 7.70 3.52
C ARG A 144 -20.33 6.79 2.46
N ARG A 145 -20.96 6.65 1.30
CA ARG A 145 -20.48 5.82 0.19
C ARG A 145 -19.11 6.28 -0.29
N LEU A 146 -18.94 7.60 -0.49
CA LEU A 146 -17.67 8.19 -0.92
C LEU A 146 -16.57 8.02 0.13
N ALA A 147 -16.86 8.27 1.43
CA ALA A 147 -15.89 8.07 2.51
C ALA A 147 -15.37 6.63 2.57
N VAL A 148 -16.27 5.64 2.47
CA VAL A 148 -15.90 4.22 2.44
C VAL A 148 -15.01 3.93 1.23
N ARG A 149 -15.39 4.41 0.05
CA ARG A 149 -14.62 4.20 -1.18
C ARG A 149 -13.23 4.81 -1.08
N GLU A 150 -13.11 6.07 -0.71
CA GLU A 150 -11.83 6.78 -0.62
C GLU A 150 -10.88 6.15 0.41
N ALA A 151 -11.41 5.80 1.59
CA ALA A 151 -10.62 5.11 2.59
C ALA A 151 -10.16 3.72 2.10
N SER A 152 -11.03 2.96 1.43
CA SER A 152 -10.72 1.61 0.97
C SER A 152 -9.73 1.59 -0.20
N MET A 153 -9.72 2.63 -1.04
CA MET A 153 -8.76 2.77 -2.13
C MET A 153 -7.36 3.20 -1.67
N CYS A 154 -7.18 3.63 -0.40
CA CYS A 154 -5.86 3.94 0.15
C CYS A 154 -4.97 2.69 0.18
N PRO A 155 -3.91 2.56 -0.65
CA PRO A 155 -3.21 1.29 -0.82
C PRO A 155 -2.39 0.86 0.41
N SER A 156 -2.04 1.76 1.29
CA SER A 156 -1.30 1.45 2.51
C SER A 156 -2.18 1.07 3.70
N GLY A 157 -3.51 1.24 3.57
CA GLY A 157 -4.42 1.11 4.69
C GLY A 157 -4.27 2.21 5.75
N ARG A 158 -3.57 3.33 5.41
CA ARG A 158 -3.49 4.49 6.29
C ARG A 158 -4.86 4.91 6.77
N LEU A 159 -5.82 5.02 5.82
CA LEU A 159 -7.22 5.31 6.07
C LEU A 159 -8.02 4.01 6.10
N MET A 160 -8.84 3.84 7.13
CA MET A 160 -9.78 2.73 7.24
C MET A 160 -11.12 3.26 7.75
N ALA A 161 -12.17 3.04 6.97
CA ALA A 161 -13.54 3.34 7.37
C ALA A 161 -14.12 2.15 8.14
N TRP A 162 -14.81 2.44 9.24
CA TRP A 162 -15.43 1.48 10.14
C TRP A 162 -16.93 1.75 10.22
N ASP A 163 -17.70 0.71 10.13
CA ASP A 163 -19.14 0.79 10.45
C ASP A 163 -19.32 0.97 11.96
N LYS A 164 -20.00 2.03 12.39
CA LYS A 164 -20.15 2.34 13.83
C LYS A 164 -21.05 1.38 14.58
N GLU A 165 -21.99 0.74 13.92
CA GLU A 165 -22.90 -0.21 14.55
C GLU A 165 -22.21 -1.56 14.79
N THR A 166 -21.50 -2.06 13.79
CA THR A 166 -20.88 -3.38 13.85
C THR A 166 -19.41 -3.36 14.26
N MET A 167 -18.78 -2.18 14.21
CA MET A 167 -17.33 -1.97 14.40
C MET A 167 -16.47 -2.81 13.47
N LYS A 168 -16.97 -3.10 12.26
CA LYS A 168 -16.22 -3.80 11.21
C LYS A 168 -15.64 -2.79 10.24
N PRO A 169 -14.40 -3.01 9.77
CA PRO A 169 -13.80 -2.19 8.73
C PRO A 169 -14.41 -2.52 7.36
N TYR A 170 -14.49 -1.50 6.51
CA TYR A 170 -14.74 -1.67 5.08
C TYR A 170 -13.40 -1.92 4.38
N GLU A 171 -13.22 -3.14 3.90
CA GLU A 171 -11.98 -3.58 3.26
C GLU A 171 -12.26 -4.41 2.01
N PHE A 172 -11.49 -4.17 0.94
CA PHE A 172 -11.47 -5.10 -0.19
C PHE A 172 -10.92 -6.46 0.26
N ARG A 173 -11.47 -7.51 -0.29
CA ARG A 173 -10.92 -8.85 -0.10
C ARG A 173 -9.82 -9.10 -1.14
N PHE A 174 -8.58 -8.89 -0.76
CA PHE A 174 -7.45 -9.13 -1.63
C PHE A 174 -6.93 -10.56 -1.52
N GLU A 175 -6.69 -11.17 -2.68
CA GLU A 175 -5.86 -12.37 -2.75
C GLU A 175 -4.37 -12.00 -2.60
N PRO A 176 -3.52 -12.93 -2.07
CA PRO A 176 -2.09 -12.69 -1.92
C PRO A 176 -1.43 -12.32 -3.25
N SER A 177 -0.99 -11.08 -3.37
CA SER A 177 -0.40 -10.53 -4.61
C SER A 177 0.47 -9.31 -4.34
N LEU A 178 1.28 -8.94 -5.32
CA LEU A 178 2.19 -7.80 -5.30
C LEU A 178 1.86 -6.84 -6.44
N GLY A 179 1.86 -5.53 -6.15
CA GLY A 179 1.67 -4.47 -7.12
C GLY A 179 2.86 -3.50 -7.16
N LEU A 180 3.28 -3.11 -8.34
CA LEU A 180 4.21 -2.02 -8.55
C LEU A 180 3.37 -0.79 -8.84
N ILE A 181 3.22 0.11 -7.87
CA ILE A 181 2.36 1.29 -8.05
C ILE A 181 3.01 2.25 -9.03
N GLU A 182 2.23 2.71 -10.01
CA GLU A 182 2.58 3.75 -10.97
C GLU A 182 1.52 4.86 -10.95
N ASP A 183 1.95 6.08 -10.80
CA ASP A 183 1.05 7.24 -10.78
C ASP A 183 1.28 8.10 -12.02
N ILE A 184 0.42 7.92 -13.00
CA ILE A 184 0.53 8.59 -14.30
C ILE A 184 0.25 10.09 -14.20
N THR A 185 -0.63 10.50 -13.29
CA THR A 185 -1.02 11.92 -13.12
C THR A 185 0.14 12.77 -12.62
N ILE A 186 0.90 12.28 -11.65
CA ILE A 186 2.06 13.00 -11.13
C ILE A 186 3.37 12.62 -11.80
N GLY A 187 3.36 11.61 -12.69
CA GLY A 187 4.54 11.13 -13.39
C GLY A 187 5.60 10.54 -12.45
N ALA A 188 5.21 9.76 -11.46
CA ALA A 188 6.11 9.12 -10.50
C ALA A 188 5.74 7.66 -10.29
N SER A 189 6.75 6.81 -10.08
CA SER A 189 6.56 5.43 -9.67
C SER A 189 6.44 5.35 -8.14
N GLY A 190 5.51 4.54 -7.63
CA GLY A 190 5.23 4.38 -6.21
C GLY A 190 5.98 3.23 -5.54
N GLY A 191 5.43 2.76 -4.40
CA GLY A 191 5.97 1.66 -3.64
C GLY A 191 5.57 0.27 -4.17
N LEU A 192 6.02 -0.75 -3.47
CA LEU A 192 5.59 -2.14 -3.65
C LEU A 192 4.32 -2.36 -2.82
N TRP A 193 3.19 -2.54 -3.48
CA TRP A 193 1.91 -2.83 -2.84
C TRP A 193 1.80 -4.31 -2.53
N ILE A 194 1.71 -4.63 -1.27
CA ILE A 194 1.62 -6.00 -0.75
C ILE A 194 0.18 -6.20 -0.29
N ARG A 195 -0.50 -7.18 -0.86
CA ARG A 195 -1.94 -7.43 -0.65
C ARG A 195 -2.19 -8.83 -0.11
N GLY A 196 -3.36 -9.01 0.53
CA GLY A 196 -3.88 -10.32 0.92
C GLY A 196 -3.10 -10.97 2.07
N GLY A 197 -2.61 -10.17 3.02
CA GLY A 197 -2.04 -10.69 4.26
C GLY A 197 -0.66 -11.34 4.14
N ILE A 198 0.12 -11.07 3.07
CA ILE A 198 1.49 -11.58 2.95
C ILE A 198 2.37 -11.00 4.07
N PRO A 199 2.95 -11.82 4.96
CA PRO A 199 3.76 -11.32 6.05
C PRO A 199 5.10 -10.78 5.58
N MET A 200 5.49 -9.60 6.08
CA MET A 200 6.85 -9.08 5.99
C MET A 200 7.64 -9.40 7.25
N ARG A 201 8.88 -9.85 7.11
CA ARG A 201 9.78 -10.21 8.21
C ARG A 201 11.15 -9.58 8.00
N ARG A 202 11.84 -9.24 9.08
CA ARG A 202 13.27 -8.93 9.04
C ARG A 202 14.09 -10.24 8.95
N GLU A 203 15.35 -10.16 8.56
CA GLU A 203 16.28 -11.30 8.56
C GLU A 203 16.42 -11.95 9.93
N ASN A 204 16.26 -11.21 11.01
CA ASN A 204 16.28 -11.73 12.36
C ASN A 204 14.99 -12.47 12.79
N GLY A 205 14.05 -12.68 11.84
CA GLY A 205 12.79 -13.38 12.05
C GLY A 205 11.66 -12.53 12.62
N GLN A 206 11.90 -11.28 12.97
CA GLN A 206 10.86 -10.37 13.44
C GLN A 206 9.85 -10.08 12.33
N THR A 207 8.57 -10.35 12.61
CA THR A 207 7.47 -10.05 11.69
C THR A 207 6.90 -8.67 12.00
N TYR A 208 6.68 -7.87 10.97
CA TYR A 208 5.85 -6.67 11.03
C TYR A 208 4.37 -7.05 11.15
N GLU A 209 3.53 -6.09 11.54
CA GLU A 209 2.08 -6.32 11.56
C GLU A 209 1.60 -6.84 10.21
N ILE A 210 0.82 -7.92 10.22
CA ILE A 210 0.23 -8.49 9.01
C ILE A 210 -1.02 -7.68 8.69
N ARG A 211 -1.08 -7.12 7.47
CA ARG A 211 -2.17 -6.26 7.01
C ARG A 211 -2.74 -6.78 5.69
N ASN A 212 -4.00 -6.52 5.47
CA ASN A 212 -4.65 -6.81 4.19
C ASN A 212 -3.98 -6.08 3.02
N ARG A 213 -3.50 -4.87 3.28
CA ARG A 213 -2.80 -4.01 2.31
C ARG A 213 -1.74 -3.18 3.01
N VAL A 214 -0.56 -3.14 2.43
CA VAL A 214 0.56 -2.35 2.90
C VAL A 214 1.45 -1.97 1.73
N VAL A 215 2.10 -0.82 1.79
CA VAL A 215 3.03 -0.39 0.75
C VAL A 215 4.44 -0.30 1.31
N ALA A 216 5.36 -1.06 0.70
CA ALA A 216 6.78 -1.04 1.03
C ALA A 216 7.55 -0.08 0.11
N CYS A 217 8.63 0.50 0.63
CA CYS A 217 9.47 1.46 -0.10
C CYS A 217 10.21 0.79 -1.27
N ARG A 218 10.09 1.33 -2.48
CA ARG A 218 10.82 0.92 -3.69
C ARG A 218 11.91 1.90 -4.11
N CYS A 219 11.73 3.20 -3.79
CA CYS A 219 12.66 4.26 -4.18
C CYS A 219 13.94 4.34 -3.31
N GLY A 220 13.97 3.66 -2.17
CA GLY A 220 15.09 3.66 -1.23
C GLY A 220 15.18 4.91 -0.33
N GLN A 221 14.31 5.92 -0.48
CA GLN A 221 14.42 7.23 0.18
C GLN A 221 13.41 7.44 1.32
N SER A 222 12.50 6.50 1.58
CA SER A 222 11.55 6.61 2.69
C SER A 222 12.28 6.80 4.03
N ALA A 223 11.76 7.67 4.89
CA ALA A 223 12.20 7.82 6.28
C ALA A 223 11.56 6.77 7.22
N ASN A 224 10.55 6.01 6.74
CA ASN A 224 9.79 5.01 7.50
C ASN A 224 10.03 3.58 6.99
N LYS A 225 11.25 3.23 6.54
CA LYS A 225 11.55 1.90 5.96
C LYS A 225 11.29 0.75 6.94
N PRO A 226 10.68 -0.37 6.50
CA PRO A 226 10.48 -0.77 5.11
C PRO A 226 9.24 -0.16 4.44
N TYR A 227 8.39 0.56 5.17
CA TYR A 227 7.18 1.15 4.61
C TYR A 227 7.49 2.34 3.70
N CYS A 228 6.62 2.59 2.75
CA CYS A 228 6.59 3.81 1.97
C CYS A 228 6.00 4.95 2.80
N ASP A 229 6.51 6.17 2.61
CA ASP A 229 6.06 7.40 3.28
C ASP A 229 5.73 8.53 2.28
N GLY A 230 5.60 8.19 0.98
CA GLY A 230 5.30 9.17 -0.06
C GLY A 230 6.51 9.95 -0.60
N THR A 231 7.71 9.79 -0.05
CA THR A 231 8.92 10.50 -0.53
C THR A 231 9.16 10.36 -2.03
N HIS A 232 8.81 9.20 -2.63
CA HIS A 232 8.93 8.96 -4.08
C HIS A 232 8.21 10.03 -4.93
N ALA A 233 7.06 10.52 -4.47
CA ALA A 233 6.31 11.56 -5.18
C ALA A 233 7.03 12.91 -5.12
N ALA A 234 7.55 13.30 -3.96
CA ALA A 234 8.29 14.55 -3.76
C ALA A 234 9.56 14.62 -4.62
N ILE A 235 10.31 13.50 -4.72
CA ILE A 235 11.53 13.42 -5.52
C ILE A 235 11.29 13.04 -6.99
N LYS A 236 10.03 12.83 -7.40
CA LYS A 236 9.65 12.39 -8.75
C LYS A 236 10.40 11.12 -9.19
N TRP A 237 10.55 10.16 -8.26
CA TRP A 237 11.24 8.92 -8.56
C TRP A 237 10.52 8.11 -9.63
N ARG A 238 11.29 7.56 -10.58
CA ARG A 238 10.78 6.68 -11.65
C ARG A 238 11.56 5.38 -11.66
N ASP A 239 10.85 4.27 -11.85
CA ASP A 239 11.48 2.97 -11.98
C ASP A 239 11.88 2.62 -13.42
N GLU A 240 11.44 3.43 -14.39
CA GLU A 240 11.75 3.29 -15.82
C GLU A 240 11.19 2.00 -16.46
N LEU A 241 10.19 1.37 -15.84
CA LEU A 241 9.54 0.20 -16.42
C LEU A 241 8.72 0.56 -17.66
N ASN A 242 8.19 1.77 -17.75
CA ASN A 242 7.45 2.29 -18.89
C ASN A 242 6.31 1.35 -19.37
N GLY A 243 5.59 0.76 -18.40
CA GLY A 243 4.40 -0.03 -18.68
C GLY A 243 3.19 0.82 -19.03
N GLU A 244 2.11 0.17 -19.44
CA GLU A 244 0.84 0.77 -19.78
C GLU A 244 -0.30 0.07 -19.02
N PRO A 245 -1.38 0.81 -18.65
CA PRO A 245 -2.55 0.24 -18.01
C PRO A 245 -3.40 -0.53 -19.03
N VAL A 246 -3.26 -1.83 -19.10
CA VAL A 246 -3.90 -2.69 -20.11
C VAL A 246 -4.74 -3.82 -19.53
N GLY A 247 -4.63 -4.06 -18.22
CA GLY A 247 -5.29 -5.17 -17.52
C GLY A 247 -6.61 -4.79 -16.85
N GLU A 248 -7.01 -5.59 -15.89
CA GLU A 248 -8.26 -5.42 -15.14
C GLU A 248 -8.21 -4.20 -14.21
N THR A 249 -9.36 -3.58 -13.99
CA THR A 249 -9.54 -2.57 -12.94
C THR A 249 -9.86 -3.24 -11.61
N LEU A 250 -9.43 -2.62 -10.51
CA LEU A 250 -9.93 -3.05 -9.20
C LEU A 250 -11.43 -2.73 -9.07
N PRO A 251 -12.18 -3.54 -8.31
CA PRO A 251 -13.56 -3.25 -8.00
C PRO A 251 -13.72 -1.84 -7.41
N GLU A 252 -14.75 -1.14 -7.82
CA GLU A 252 -15.02 0.23 -7.35
C GLU A 252 -15.75 0.26 -5.99
N GLU A 253 -16.38 -0.85 -5.60
CA GLU A 253 -17.23 -0.91 -4.41
C GLU A 253 -16.74 -1.95 -3.40
N VAL A 254 -16.79 -1.57 -2.14
CA VAL A 254 -16.52 -2.42 -0.98
C VAL A 254 -17.83 -2.69 -0.27
N TYR A 255 -18.16 -3.96 -0.10
CA TYR A 255 -19.38 -4.41 0.59
C TYR A 255 -19.04 -5.20 1.85
#